data_9b0e4c04e9ba359630509592b9913264
#
_entry.id   9b0e4c04e9ba359630509592b9913264
#
_cell.length_a   1.000
_cell.length_b   1.000
_cell.length_c   1.000
_cell.angle_alpha   90.00
_cell.angle_beta   90.00
_cell.angle_gamma   90.00
#
_symmetry.space_group_name_H-M   'P 1'
#
loop_
_entity.id
_entity.type
_entity.pdbx_description
1 polymer ?
#
loop_
_entity_poly.entity_id
_entity_poly.type
_entity_poly.pdbx_seq_one_letter_code
_entity_poly.pdbx_strand_id
1 'polypeptide(L)'
;MSPRHVPASVTELSRVGLLSSLPGETLTRLADRMAREDVPAGRKIVSEGEPGDRFYVLLSGMATVSQDVRGARSVLRPGDTFGEVALAMGIPRTATVTAMLPSVVASCDRATFDELLRPLFADDGA
;
A
#
# COMPACT_ATOMS: atom_id res chain seq x y z
N MET A 1 20.12 6.66 -14.25
CA MET A 1 19.94 7.56 -13.09
C MET A 1 19.05 6.87 -12.07
N SER A 2 19.47 6.89 -10.82
CA SER A 2 18.67 6.30 -9.76
C SER A 2 17.38 7.10 -9.58
N PRO A 3 16.25 6.42 -9.36
CA PRO A 3 15.02 7.13 -9.08
C PRO A 3 15.18 7.92 -7.78
N ARG A 4 14.64 9.11 -7.77
CA ARG A 4 14.62 9.90 -6.56
C ARG A 4 13.59 9.33 -5.60
N HIS A 5 13.94 9.35 -4.33
CA HIS A 5 12.93 9.10 -3.31
C HIS A 5 12.04 10.34 -3.23
N VAL A 6 10.76 10.16 -3.54
CA VAL A 6 9.77 11.23 -3.41
C VAL A 6 8.87 10.83 -2.24
N PRO A 7 9.01 11.50 -1.10
CA PRO A 7 8.21 11.11 0.06
C PRO A 7 6.74 11.48 -0.11
N ALA A 8 5.87 10.71 0.51
CA ALA A 8 4.47 11.06 0.63
C ALA A 8 4.33 12.24 1.58
N SER A 9 3.27 13.02 1.43
CA SER A 9 3.02 14.10 2.37
C SER A 9 2.13 13.64 3.51
N VAL A 10 2.26 14.29 4.65
CA VAL A 10 1.39 14.02 5.80
C VAL A 10 -0.07 14.27 5.42
N THR A 11 -0.34 15.32 4.63
CA THR A 11 -1.69 15.63 4.19
C THR A 11 -2.28 14.49 3.36
N GLU A 12 -1.49 13.92 2.44
CA GLU A 12 -1.96 12.80 1.64
C GLU A 12 -2.28 11.58 2.52
N LEU A 13 -1.40 11.27 3.45
CA LEU A 13 -1.58 10.10 4.30
C LEU A 13 -2.72 10.29 5.31
N SER A 14 -2.94 11.50 5.76
CA SER A 14 -4.02 11.77 6.74
C SER A 14 -5.41 11.54 6.14
N ARG A 15 -5.53 11.50 4.83
CA ARG A 15 -6.80 11.22 4.14
C ARG A 15 -7.08 9.72 4.04
N VAL A 16 -6.11 8.89 4.36
CA VAL A 16 -6.27 7.44 4.35
C VAL A 16 -6.88 7.02 5.68
N GLY A 17 -8.10 6.48 5.65
CA GLY A 17 -8.86 6.22 6.87
C GLY A 17 -8.10 5.40 7.90
N LEU A 18 -7.40 4.35 7.45
CA LEU A 18 -6.62 3.51 8.34
C LEU A 18 -5.51 4.29 9.05
N LEU A 19 -4.85 5.20 8.32
CA LEU A 19 -3.71 5.95 8.85
C LEU A 19 -4.12 7.18 9.62
N SER A 20 -5.36 7.64 9.47
CA SER A 20 -5.83 8.86 10.12
C SER A 20 -5.86 8.74 11.64
N SER A 21 -5.85 7.52 12.17
CA SER A 21 -5.83 7.29 13.61
C SER A 21 -4.44 7.38 14.21
N LEU A 22 -3.39 7.46 13.39
CA LEU A 22 -2.04 7.52 13.90
C LEU A 22 -1.75 8.89 14.52
N PRO A 23 -0.95 8.92 15.61
CA PRO A 23 -0.46 10.21 16.14
C PRO A 23 0.27 11.00 15.07
N GLY A 24 0.19 12.32 15.11
CA GLY A 24 0.83 13.17 14.11
C GLY A 24 2.31 12.93 13.95
N GLU A 25 2.99 12.65 15.04
CA GLU A 25 4.43 12.34 15.01
C GLU A 25 4.71 11.06 14.25
N THR A 26 3.91 10.01 14.49
CA THR A 26 4.04 8.75 13.77
C THR A 26 3.73 8.94 12.29
N LEU A 27 2.69 9.70 11.99
CA LEU A 27 2.31 9.97 10.61
C LEU A 27 3.42 10.71 9.86
N THR A 28 4.09 11.66 10.52
CA THR A 28 5.21 12.37 9.93
C THR A 28 6.38 11.42 9.62
N ARG A 29 6.69 10.54 10.56
CA ARG A 29 7.75 9.55 10.36
C ARG A 29 7.42 8.60 9.21
N LEU A 30 6.16 8.20 9.13
CA LEU A 30 5.71 7.32 8.04
C LEU A 30 5.81 8.03 6.70
N ALA A 31 5.36 9.28 6.62
CA ALA A 31 5.42 10.05 5.39
C ALA A 31 6.84 10.15 4.85
N ASP A 32 7.82 10.35 5.73
CA ASP A 32 9.22 10.44 5.32
C ASP A 32 9.74 9.13 4.73
N ARG A 33 9.18 8.00 5.14
CA ARG A 33 9.65 6.68 4.73
C ARG A 33 8.86 6.07 3.60
N MET A 34 7.72 6.67 3.23
CA MET A 34 6.92 6.17 2.10
C MET A 34 7.35 6.85 0.82
N ALA A 35 7.53 6.06 -0.22
CA ALA A 35 7.89 6.56 -1.54
C ALA A 35 6.65 6.65 -2.41
N ARG A 36 6.46 7.80 -3.08
CA ARG A 36 5.42 7.99 -4.09
C ARG A 36 5.90 7.47 -5.43
N GLU A 37 4.99 6.88 -6.16
CA GLU A 37 5.29 6.37 -7.50
C GLU A 37 4.08 6.59 -8.41
N ASP A 38 4.34 7.13 -9.61
CA ASP A 38 3.33 7.21 -10.65
C ASP A 38 3.25 5.86 -11.35
N VAL A 39 2.02 5.37 -11.53
CA VAL A 39 1.79 4.05 -12.12
C VAL A 39 0.88 4.25 -13.34
N PRO A 40 1.34 3.90 -14.55
CA PRO A 40 0.48 4.03 -15.74
C PRO A 40 -0.64 3.00 -15.71
N ALA A 41 -1.72 3.31 -16.42
CA ALA A 41 -2.83 2.38 -16.58
C ALA A 41 -2.33 1.06 -17.16
N GLY A 42 -2.85 -0.04 -16.64
CA GLY A 42 -2.50 -1.38 -17.11
C GLY A 42 -1.31 -2.02 -16.44
N ARG A 43 -0.55 -1.25 -15.64
CA ARG A 43 0.61 -1.81 -14.97
C ARG A 43 0.20 -2.56 -13.70
N LYS A 44 0.78 -3.74 -13.52
CA LYS A 44 0.61 -4.50 -12.28
C LYS A 44 1.49 -3.89 -11.20
N ILE A 45 0.88 -3.56 -10.07
CA ILE A 45 1.60 -3.00 -8.93
C ILE A 45 2.16 -4.12 -8.07
N VAL A 46 1.34 -5.15 -7.82
CA VAL A 46 1.77 -6.38 -7.16
C VAL A 46 1.18 -7.55 -7.92
N SER A 47 1.85 -8.69 -7.89
CA SER A 47 1.43 -9.89 -8.62
C SER A 47 1.23 -11.05 -7.65
N GLU A 48 0.12 -11.74 -7.82
CA GLU A 48 -0.22 -12.92 -7.01
C GLU A 48 0.90 -13.95 -7.07
N GLY A 49 1.23 -14.51 -5.93
CA GLY A 49 2.25 -15.55 -5.83
C GLY A 49 3.67 -15.03 -5.64
N GLU A 50 3.92 -13.75 -5.91
CA GLU A 50 5.26 -13.19 -5.71
C GLU A 50 5.50 -12.85 -4.24
N PRO A 51 6.77 -12.81 -3.81
CA PRO A 51 7.07 -12.39 -2.44
C PRO A 51 6.58 -10.96 -2.21
N GLY A 52 5.97 -10.72 -1.04
CA GLY A 52 5.47 -9.40 -0.69
C GLY A 52 6.35 -8.78 0.38
N ASP A 53 7.00 -7.67 0.03
CA ASP A 53 7.89 -6.96 0.94
C ASP A 53 7.55 -5.48 1.08
N ARG A 54 6.42 -5.03 0.51
CA ARG A 54 6.01 -3.64 0.61
C ARG A 54 4.53 -3.52 0.92
N PHE A 55 4.20 -2.45 1.62
CA PHE A 55 2.83 -2.03 1.92
C PHE A 55 2.51 -0.83 1.06
N TYR A 56 1.30 -0.78 0.51
CA TYR A 56 0.89 0.25 -0.44
C TYR A 56 -0.35 1.00 0.00
N VAL A 57 -0.39 2.27 -0.37
CA VAL A 57 -1.58 3.12 -0.26
C VAL A 57 -1.87 3.69 -1.64
N LEU A 58 -3.11 3.61 -2.09
CA LEU A 58 -3.53 4.25 -3.33
C LEU A 58 -3.88 5.71 -3.02
N LEU A 59 -3.10 6.63 -3.58
CA LEU A 59 -3.31 8.07 -3.34
C LEU A 59 -4.25 8.69 -4.36
N SER A 60 -4.18 8.24 -5.62
CA SER A 60 -5.08 8.71 -6.68
C SER A 60 -5.21 7.64 -7.74
N GLY A 61 -6.25 7.75 -8.56
CA GLY A 61 -6.52 6.78 -9.62
C GLY A 61 -7.45 5.67 -9.16
N MET A 62 -7.36 4.52 -9.83
CA MET A 62 -8.14 3.33 -9.50
C MET A 62 -7.36 2.09 -9.88
N ALA A 63 -7.53 1.02 -9.14
CA ALA A 63 -6.88 -0.26 -9.41
C ALA A 63 -7.86 -1.40 -9.21
N THR A 64 -7.62 -2.51 -9.92
CA THR A 64 -8.40 -3.74 -9.72
C THR A 64 -7.60 -4.73 -8.91
N VAL A 65 -8.32 -5.49 -8.08
CA VAL A 65 -7.76 -6.64 -7.36
C VAL A 65 -8.31 -7.88 -8.02
N SER A 66 -7.44 -8.79 -8.44
CA SER A 66 -7.84 -10.03 -9.08
C SER A 66 -7.07 -11.21 -8.51
N GLN A 67 -7.68 -12.38 -8.59
CA GLN A 67 -7.05 -13.65 -8.21
C GLN A 67 -7.20 -14.62 -9.36
N ASP A 68 -6.16 -15.42 -9.62
CA ASP A 68 -6.14 -16.35 -10.77
C ASP A 68 -7.33 -17.28 -10.78
N VAL A 69 -7.72 -17.80 -9.61
CA VAL A 69 -8.82 -18.74 -9.50
C VAL A 69 -10.18 -18.06 -9.58
N ARG A 70 -10.28 -16.84 -9.07
CA ARG A 70 -11.56 -16.15 -8.92
C ARG A 70 -11.80 -15.02 -9.88
N GLY A 71 -10.77 -14.62 -10.65
CA GLY A 71 -10.85 -13.47 -11.54
C GLY A 71 -10.88 -12.16 -10.76
N ALA A 72 -11.34 -11.09 -11.43
CA ALA A 72 -11.41 -9.77 -10.80
C ALA A 72 -12.45 -9.76 -9.69
N ARG A 73 -12.10 -9.19 -8.54
CA ARG A 73 -12.95 -9.23 -7.37
C ARG A 73 -13.37 -7.87 -6.86
N SER A 74 -12.48 -6.90 -6.88
CA SER A 74 -12.80 -5.60 -6.29
C SER A 74 -12.01 -4.49 -6.97
N VAL A 75 -12.41 -3.28 -6.66
CA VAL A 75 -11.77 -2.06 -7.15
C VAL A 75 -11.24 -1.31 -5.94
N LEU A 76 -9.99 -0.87 -6.04
CA LEU A 76 -9.38 0.00 -5.04
C LEU A 76 -9.53 1.46 -5.49
N ARG A 77 -9.83 2.31 -4.53
CA ARG A 77 -10.04 3.74 -4.72
C ARG A 77 -9.05 4.53 -3.87
N PRO A 78 -8.90 5.82 -4.14
CA PRO A 78 -8.01 6.65 -3.32
C PRO A 78 -8.35 6.52 -1.84
N GLY A 79 -7.34 6.29 -1.03
CA GLY A 79 -7.47 6.03 0.40
C GLY A 79 -7.43 4.56 0.78
N ASP A 80 -7.55 3.65 -0.18
CA ASP A 80 -7.47 2.23 0.11
C ASP A 80 -6.02 1.78 0.22
N THR A 81 -5.81 0.73 1.01
CA THR A 81 -4.49 0.16 1.25
C THR A 81 -4.45 -1.27 0.75
N PHE A 82 -3.26 -1.76 0.40
CA PHE A 82 -3.09 -3.15 -0.01
C PHE A 82 -1.66 -3.60 0.24
N GLY A 83 -1.46 -4.92 0.24
CA GLY A 83 -0.15 -5.51 0.46
C GLY A 83 0.12 -5.92 1.90
N GLU A 84 -0.75 -5.54 2.85
CA GLU A 84 -0.55 -5.80 4.27
C GLU A 84 -0.61 -7.28 4.63
N VAL A 85 -1.41 -8.06 3.90
CA VAL A 85 -1.57 -9.49 4.22
C VAL A 85 -0.24 -10.21 4.06
N ALA A 86 0.46 -9.98 2.95
CA ALA A 86 1.75 -10.63 2.71
C ALA A 86 2.78 -10.25 3.77
N LEU A 87 2.79 -8.99 4.18
CA LEU A 87 3.74 -8.52 5.20
C LEU A 87 3.38 -9.03 6.59
N ALA A 88 2.11 -8.92 6.96
CA ALA A 88 1.69 -9.30 8.31
C ALA A 88 1.81 -10.79 8.54
N MET A 89 1.54 -11.61 7.52
CA MET A 89 1.53 -13.06 7.65
C MET A 89 2.77 -13.75 7.10
N GLY A 90 3.63 -13.02 6.42
CA GLY A 90 4.85 -13.61 5.86
C GLY A 90 4.57 -14.60 4.74
N ILE A 91 3.51 -14.38 3.96
CA ILE A 91 3.12 -15.28 2.87
C ILE A 91 3.25 -14.56 1.53
N PRO A 92 3.26 -15.29 0.41
CA PRO A 92 3.26 -14.65 -0.91
C PRO A 92 2.01 -13.81 -1.13
N ARG A 93 2.07 -12.91 -2.12
CA ARG A 93 0.94 -12.07 -2.49
C ARG A 93 -0.29 -12.92 -2.78
N THR A 94 -1.42 -12.55 -2.21
CA THR A 94 -2.67 -13.31 -2.36
C THR A 94 -3.49 -12.88 -3.56
N ALA A 95 -3.12 -11.78 -4.21
CA ALA A 95 -3.85 -11.25 -5.34
C ALA A 95 -2.94 -10.37 -6.19
N THR A 96 -3.39 -10.09 -7.41
CA THR A 96 -2.74 -9.15 -8.32
C THR A 96 -3.49 -7.83 -8.27
N VAL A 97 -2.75 -6.72 -8.14
CA VAL A 97 -3.32 -5.37 -8.19
C VAL A 97 -2.81 -4.68 -9.43
N THR A 98 -3.73 -4.27 -10.30
CA THR A 98 -3.42 -3.65 -11.59
C THR A 98 -4.06 -2.26 -11.66
N ALA A 99 -3.30 -1.25 -12.05
CA ALA A 99 -3.84 0.09 -12.23
C ALA A 99 -4.82 0.11 -13.40
N MET A 100 -6.04 0.60 -13.17
CA MET A 100 -7.04 0.77 -14.22
C MET A 100 -6.87 2.10 -14.94
N LEU A 101 -6.43 3.11 -14.23
CA LEU A 101 -6.20 4.46 -14.70
C LEU A 101 -4.79 4.84 -14.30
N PRO A 102 -4.23 5.92 -14.90
CA PRO A 102 -3.00 6.48 -14.34
C PRO A 102 -3.22 6.77 -12.86
N SER A 103 -2.35 6.23 -12.03
CA SER A 103 -2.54 6.22 -10.57
C SER A 103 -1.28 6.67 -9.88
N VAL A 104 -1.42 7.06 -8.63
CA VAL A 104 -0.29 7.37 -7.74
C VAL A 104 -0.42 6.51 -6.50
N VAL A 105 0.64 5.80 -6.17
CA VAL A 105 0.69 5.00 -4.95
C VAL A 105 1.82 5.52 -4.05
N ALA A 106 1.69 5.27 -2.77
CA ALA A 106 2.78 5.43 -1.83
C ALA A 106 3.06 4.07 -1.21
N SER A 107 4.32 3.75 -0.98
CA SER A 107 4.68 2.45 -0.43
C SER A 107 5.82 2.56 0.57
N CYS A 108 5.86 1.62 1.50
CA CYS A 108 6.96 1.50 2.44
C CYS A 108 7.44 0.05 2.50
N ASP A 109 8.66 -0.12 3.01
CA ASP A 109 9.27 -1.43 3.14
C ASP A 109 8.77 -2.17 4.38
N ARG A 110 9.21 -3.42 4.52
CA ARG A 110 8.84 -4.26 5.65
C ARG A 110 9.26 -3.64 6.99
N ALA A 111 10.47 -3.09 7.06
CA ALA A 111 10.97 -2.52 8.30
C ALA A 111 10.09 -1.37 8.79
N THR A 112 9.67 -0.49 7.89
CA THR A 112 8.78 0.62 8.22
C THR A 112 7.40 0.11 8.61
N PHE A 113 6.88 -0.89 7.87
CA PHE A 113 5.61 -1.51 8.20
C PHE A 113 5.65 -2.10 9.61
N ASP A 114 6.69 -2.87 9.91
CA ASP A 114 6.80 -3.53 11.21
C ASP A 114 6.89 -2.51 12.35
N GLU A 115 7.63 -1.43 12.14
CA GLU A 115 7.85 -0.44 13.18
C GLU A 115 6.62 0.45 13.41
N LEU A 116 5.99 0.92 12.34
CA LEU A 116 4.98 1.97 12.45
C LEU A 116 3.54 1.51 12.19
N LEU A 117 3.35 0.46 11.41
CA LEU A 117 2.03 0.07 10.93
C LEU A 117 1.53 -1.26 11.45
N ARG A 118 2.42 -2.18 11.81
CA ARG A 118 1.99 -3.50 12.26
C ARG A 118 0.93 -3.46 13.36
N PRO A 119 1.02 -2.56 14.36
CA PRO A 119 -0.01 -2.52 15.40
C PRO A 119 -1.42 -2.24 14.87
N LEU A 120 -1.56 -1.58 13.72
CA LEU A 120 -2.87 -1.31 13.13
C LEU A 120 -3.51 -2.57 12.57
N PHE A 121 -2.72 -3.59 12.27
CA PHE A 121 -3.18 -4.85 11.69
C PHE A 121 -3.11 -6.00 12.68
N ALA A 122 -2.57 -5.76 13.86
CA ALA A 122 -2.50 -6.79 14.89
C ALA A 122 -3.90 -7.04 15.44
N ASP A 123 -4.22 -8.31 15.65
CA ASP A 123 -5.46 -8.67 16.30
C ASP A 123 -5.23 -8.63 17.80
N ASP A 124 -5.39 -7.46 18.37
CA ASP A 124 -5.21 -7.26 19.80
C ASP A 124 -6.47 -7.55 20.61
N GLY A 125 -7.57 -7.86 19.92
CA GLY A 125 -8.79 -8.24 20.56
C GLY A 125 -8.81 -9.70 20.99
N ALA A 126 -7.85 -10.39 20.51
CA ALA A 126 -7.74 -11.80 20.80
C ALA A 126 -7.54 -12.02 22.27
#